data_e77c26df61479aa0dc946042502019b7
#
_entry.id   e77c26df61479aa0dc946042502019b7
#
_cell.length_a   1.000
_cell.length_b   1.000
_cell.length_c   1.000
_cell.angle_alpha   90.00
_cell.angle_beta   90.00
_cell.angle_gamma   90.00
#
_symmetry.space_group_name_H-M   'P 1'
#
loop_
_entity.id
_entity.type
_entity.pdbx_description
1 polymer ?
#
loop_
_entity_poly.entity_id
_entity_poly.type
_entity_poly.pdbx_seq_one_letter_code
_entity_poly.pdbx_strand_id
1 'polypeptide(L)'
;RTLVIPVSCVEHGRWSYNAPGFHTQNRMMSSNLRARKAEQVSYSIRSIGEYRSDQGAIWDGIAERAARRDVHSPSGAMAAIYEKDRPSIDEYIKEFRLIDSQVGAVFMISGKVAGMDAFGRPDTFSKVFKKLLESYALDAIDWYKPDESSKAVKSEVTKFRKAATSASTEAHPGVGLGTDYRLESTHVTGFTLALEDQILHLSVFTRGNGNSGGRNRSRMERFTQRRRNRGY
;
A
#
# COMPACT_ATOMS: atom_id res chain seq x y z
N ARG A 1 -23.41 -9.70 -11.01
CA ARG A 1 -22.17 -10.37 -10.57
C ARG A 1 -21.49 -9.49 -9.53
N THR A 2 -21.03 -10.05 -8.43
CA THR A 2 -20.43 -9.31 -7.31
C THR A 2 -18.92 -9.47 -7.34
N LEU A 3 -18.18 -8.36 -7.35
CA LEU A 3 -16.74 -8.32 -7.15
C LEU A 3 -16.45 -8.13 -5.66
N VAL A 4 -15.66 -9.00 -5.07
CA VAL A 4 -15.23 -8.91 -3.66
C VAL A 4 -13.78 -8.43 -3.62
N ILE A 5 -13.55 -7.30 -2.95
CA ILE A 5 -12.21 -6.72 -2.79
C ILE A 5 -11.83 -6.81 -1.32
N PRO A 6 -10.75 -7.53 -0.96
CA PRO A 6 -10.28 -7.58 0.42
C PRO A 6 -9.72 -6.23 0.86
N VAL A 7 -10.17 -5.73 2.00
CA VAL A 7 -9.72 -4.46 2.60
C VAL A 7 -9.13 -4.68 3.99
N SER A 8 -8.34 -3.73 4.47
CA SER A 8 -7.88 -3.69 5.86
C SER A 8 -8.53 -2.54 6.61
N CYS A 9 -8.88 -2.79 7.87
CA CYS A 9 -9.35 -1.73 8.75
C CYS A 9 -8.18 -0.81 9.12
N VAL A 10 -8.37 0.49 8.90
CA VAL A 10 -7.37 1.52 9.21
C VAL A 10 -7.72 2.30 10.49
N GLU A 11 -8.57 1.71 11.33
CA GLU A 11 -9.01 2.26 12.61
C GLU A 11 -9.11 1.12 13.65
N HIS A 12 -8.14 1.03 14.56
CA HIS A 12 -8.03 -0.05 15.54
C HIS A 12 -9.27 -0.14 16.45
N GLY A 13 -9.66 1.00 17.01
CA GLY A 13 -10.78 1.09 17.95
C GLY A 13 -12.15 1.30 17.29
N ARG A 14 -12.32 0.98 16.00
CA ARG A 14 -13.59 1.21 15.28
C ARG A 14 -14.81 0.58 15.96
N TRP A 15 -14.62 -0.55 16.60
CA TRP A 15 -15.66 -1.32 17.27
C TRP A 15 -15.71 -1.05 18.78
N SER A 16 -14.88 -0.14 19.28
CA SER A 16 -14.93 0.26 20.69
C SER A 16 -16.10 1.20 20.95
N TYR A 17 -16.55 1.22 22.20
CA TYR A 17 -17.70 2.04 22.64
C TYR A 17 -17.50 3.55 22.38
N ASN A 18 -16.27 4.01 22.28
CA ASN A 18 -15.90 5.41 22.05
C ASN A 18 -15.62 5.76 20.59
N ALA A 19 -15.86 4.85 19.64
CA ALA A 19 -15.65 5.16 18.23
C ALA A 19 -16.72 6.14 17.73
N PRO A 20 -16.35 7.15 16.93
CA PRO A 20 -17.27 8.21 16.48
C PRO A 20 -18.30 7.77 15.43
N GLY A 21 -18.59 6.46 15.33
CA GLY A 21 -19.61 5.90 14.44
C GLY A 21 -19.05 5.18 13.21
N PHE A 22 -19.96 4.64 12.38
CA PHE A 22 -19.66 3.74 11.26
C PHE A 22 -19.56 4.43 9.90
N HIS A 23 -19.38 5.73 9.84
CA HIS A 23 -19.23 6.38 8.54
C HIS A 23 -17.93 5.98 7.86
N THR A 24 -18.00 5.76 6.57
CA THR A 24 -16.87 5.38 5.75
C THR A 24 -15.93 6.58 5.59
N GLN A 25 -14.77 6.49 6.19
CA GLN A 25 -13.73 7.46 5.91
C GLN A 25 -13.09 7.14 4.56
N ASN A 26 -13.17 8.08 3.64
CA ASN A 26 -12.71 7.92 2.27
C ASN A 26 -11.18 8.07 2.17
N ARG A 27 -10.43 7.31 2.98
CA ARG A 27 -8.97 7.35 3.06
C ARG A 27 -8.37 6.01 2.68
N MET A 28 -7.24 6.06 1.99
CA MET A 28 -6.46 4.88 1.61
C MET A 28 -5.29 4.71 2.58
N MET A 29 -4.87 3.47 2.84
CA MET A 29 -3.61 3.25 3.56
C MET A 29 -2.45 3.90 2.80
N SER A 30 -1.43 4.34 3.53
CA SER A 30 -0.19 4.80 2.90
C SER A 30 0.43 3.71 2.03
N SER A 31 1.21 4.10 1.02
CA SER A 31 1.79 3.15 0.06
C SER A 31 2.67 2.09 0.74
N ASN A 32 3.40 2.47 1.78
CA ASN A 32 4.20 1.53 2.58
C ASN A 32 3.36 0.48 3.30
N LEU A 33 2.23 0.86 3.91
CA LEU A 33 1.34 -0.11 4.55
C LEU A 33 0.66 -1.02 3.52
N ARG A 34 0.35 -0.50 2.33
CA ARG A 34 -0.18 -1.30 1.22
C ARG A 34 0.85 -2.33 0.74
N ALA A 35 2.13 -1.91 0.61
CA ALA A 35 3.23 -2.82 0.27
C ALA A 35 3.39 -3.94 1.30
N ARG A 36 3.42 -3.60 2.59
CA ARG A 36 3.50 -4.59 3.68
C ARG A 36 2.34 -5.59 3.64
N LYS A 37 1.13 -5.09 3.40
CA LYS A 37 -0.04 -5.97 3.26
C LYS A 37 0.10 -6.89 2.05
N ALA A 38 0.55 -6.38 0.91
CA ALA A 38 0.75 -7.19 -0.30
C ALA A 38 1.75 -8.33 -0.02
N GLU A 39 2.89 -8.05 0.63
CA GLU A 39 3.87 -9.06 1.03
C GLU A 39 3.29 -10.13 1.98
N GLN A 40 2.53 -9.70 2.99
CA GLN A 40 1.91 -10.61 3.96
C GLN A 40 0.89 -11.53 3.29
N VAL A 41 0.05 -10.98 2.42
CA VAL A 41 -0.95 -11.78 1.68
C VAL A 41 -0.26 -12.77 0.75
N SER A 42 0.73 -12.36 -0.03
CA SER A 42 1.49 -13.25 -0.92
C SER A 42 2.18 -14.37 -0.13
N TYR A 43 2.77 -14.04 1.02
CA TYR A 43 3.36 -15.04 1.92
C TYR A 43 2.31 -16.01 2.46
N SER A 44 1.15 -15.51 2.90
CA SER A 44 0.06 -16.33 3.45
C SER A 44 -0.50 -17.30 2.41
N ILE A 45 -0.76 -16.82 1.20
CA ILE A 45 -1.26 -17.67 0.11
C ILE A 45 -0.28 -18.82 -0.17
N ARG A 46 1.02 -18.53 -0.32
CA ARG A 46 2.03 -19.57 -0.57
C ARG A 46 2.20 -20.55 0.59
N SER A 47 2.07 -20.06 1.83
CA SER A 47 2.34 -20.90 3.00
C SER A 47 1.16 -21.74 3.43
N ILE A 48 -0.07 -21.26 3.24
CA ILE A 48 -1.30 -21.89 3.77
C ILE A 48 -2.49 -21.83 2.82
N GLY A 49 -2.32 -21.30 1.59
CA GLY A 49 -3.40 -21.19 0.61
C GLY A 49 -4.49 -20.15 0.93
N GLU A 50 -4.27 -19.25 1.89
CA GLU A 50 -5.30 -18.32 2.35
C GLU A 50 -4.90 -16.86 2.18
N TYR A 51 -5.87 -16.00 1.84
CA TYR A 51 -5.71 -14.55 1.75
C TYR A 51 -5.72 -13.90 3.15
N ARG A 52 -4.63 -14.01 3.88
CA ARG A 52 -4.50 -13.41 5.22
C ARG A 52 -3.40 -12.37 5.28
N SER A 53 -3.62 -11.35 6.11
CA SER A 53 -2.60 -10.38 6.50
C SER A 53 -2.64 -10.17 8.02
N ASP A 54 -1.53 -9.70 8.59
CA ASP A 54 -1.47 -9.33 10.00
C ASP A 54 -2.08 -7.94 10.18
N GLN A 55 -3.35 -7.92 10.59
CA GLN A 55 -4.07 -6.68 10.85
C GLN A 55 -3.46 -5.92 12.04
N GLY A 56 -2.92 -6.62 13.04
CA GLY A 56 -2.21 -6.00 14.16
C GLY A 56 -0.98 -5.21 13.69
N ALA A 57 -0.18 -5.77 12.77
CA ALA A 57 0.98 -5.08 12.20
C ALA A 57 0.58 -3.83 11.38
N ILE A 58 -0.60 -3.80 10.78
CA ILE A 58 -1.14 -2.59 10.12
C ILE A 58 -1.47 -1.53 11.15
N TRP A 59 -2.17 -1.88 12.23
CA TRP A 59 -2.49 -0.96 13.31
C TRP A 59 -1.25 -0.43 14.03
N ASP A 60 -0.26 -1.29 14.30
CA ASP A 60 1.04 -0.88 14.85
C ASP A 60 1.73 0.16 13.95
N GLY A 61 1.72 -0.05 12.64
CA GLY A 61 2.29 0.89 11.68
C GLY A 61 1.54 2.24 11.64
N ILE A 62 0.23 2.24 11.84
CA ILE A 62 -0.57 3.47 11.99
C ILE A 62 -0.23 4.17 13.30
N ALA A 63 -0.16 3.44 14.42
CA ALA A 63 0.18 3.98 15.73
C ALA A 63 1.60 4.58 15.76
N GLU A 64 2.60 3.89 15.18
CA GLU A 64 3.96 4.42 15.04
C GLU A 64 4.00 5.74 14.25
N ARG A 65 3.19 5.85 13.21
CA ARG A 65 3.08 7.06 12.39
C ARG A 65 2.40 8.20 13.12
N ALA A 66 1.33 7.91 13.86
CA ALA A 66 0.63 8.87 14.70
C ALA A 66 1.53 9.42 15.80
N ALA A 67 2.29 8.55 16.47
CA ALA A 67 3.24 8.94 17.52
C ALA A 67 4.34 9.89 17.00
N ARG A 68 4.88 9.66 15.79
CA ARG A 68 5.86 10.57 15.19
C ARG A 68 5.34 11.99 14.91
N ARG A 69 4.02 12.14 14.82
CA ARG A 69 3.33 13.40 14.53
C ARG A 69 2.68 14.04 15.76
N ASP A 70 2.84 13.41 16.90
CA ASP A 70 2.09 13.77 18.12
C ASP A 70 0.57 13.86 17.85
N VAL A 71 0.06 12.86 17.11
CA VAL A 71 -1.36 12.74 16.79
C VAL A 71 -2.01 11.77 17.75
N HIS A 72 -2.97 12.27 18.49
CA HIS A 72 -3.82 11.45 19.36
C HIS A 72 -5.17 11.17 18.70
N SER A 73 -5.50 9.89 18.57
CA SER A 73 -6.81 9.45 18.09
C SER A 73 -7.38 8.45 19.08
N PRO A 74 -8.57 8.71 19.68
CA PRO A 74 -9.19 7.78 20.64
C PRO A 74 -9.42 6.38 20.09
N SER A 75 -9.70 6.27 18.80
CA SER A 75 -9.91 5.00 18.10
C SER A 75 -8.69 4.49 17.32
N GLY A 76 -7.55 5.20 17.35
CA GLY A 76 -6.40 4.86 16.55
C GLY A 76 -6.64 4.99 15.04
N ALA A 77 -7.51 5.93 14.63
CA ALA A 77 -7.88 6.11 13.24
C ALA A 77 -6.76 6.75 12.42
N MET A 78 -6.42 6.16 11.27
CA MET A 78 -5.50 6.73 10.30
C MET A 78 -5.96 8.10 9.76
N ALA A 79 -7.26 8.36 9.77
CA ALA A 79 -7.82 9.63 9.36
C ALA A 79 -7.27 10.82 10.15
N ALA A 80 -6.99 10.66 11.44
CA ALA A 80 -6.40 11.71 12.25
C ALA A 80 -5.00 12.13 11.75
N ILE A 81 -4.24 11.18 11.21
CA ILE A 81 -2.94 11.47 10.57
C ILE A 81 -3.15 12.29 9.30
N TYR A 82 -4.11 11.92 8.47
CA TYR A 82 -4.47 12.69 7.27
C TYR A 82 -4.94 14.11 7.58
N GLU A 83 -5.68 14.29 8.66
CA GLU A 83 -6.12 15.62 9.11
C GLU A 83 -4.96 16.47 9.58
N LYS A 84 -4.03 15.89 10.35
CA LYS A 84 -2.82 16.56 10.81
C LYS A 84 -1.93 17.02 9.67
N ASP A 85 -1.71 16.15 8.70
CA ASP A 85 -0.83 16.41 7.55
C ASP A 85 -1.57 17.10 6.37
N ARG A 86 -2.84 17.46 6.53
CA ARG A 86 -3.68 18.01 5.46
C ARG A 86 -3.04 19.19 4.71
N PRO A 87 -2.47 20.21 5.38
CA PRO A 87 -1.84 21.34 4.67
C PRO A 87 -0.73 20.87 3.73
N SER A 88 0.17 20.00 4.19
CA SER A 88 1.29 19.49 3.39
C SER A 88 0.81 18.57 2.27
N ILE A 89 -0.20 17.72 2.54
CA ILE A 89 -0.80 16.85 1.51
C ILE A 89 -1.43 17.69 0.41
N ASP A 90 -2.16 18.75 0.76
CA ASP A 90 -2.83 19.60 -0.22
C ASP A 90 -1.82 20.39 -1.09
N GLU A 91 -0.65 20.72 -0.55
CA GLU A 91 0.46 21.29 -1.34
C GLU A 91 0.94 20.27 -2.39
N TYR A 92 1.21 19.03 -2.00
CA TYR A 92 1.59 17.97 -2.95
C TYR A 92 0.51 17.77 -4.03
N ILE A 93 -0.77 17.71 -3.65
CA ILE A 93 -1.87 17.45 -4.60
C ILE A 93 -1.99 18.55 -5.65
N LYS A 94 -1.74 19.80 -5.31
CA LYS A 94 -1.82 20.92 -6.24
C LYS A 94 -0.83 20.84 -7.40
N GLU A 95 0.31 20.17 -7.17
CA GLU A 95 1.38 20.03 -8.16
C GLU A 95 1.11 18.94 -9.21
N PHE A 96 0.13 18.05 -8.97
CA PHE A 96 -0.15 16.92 -9.84
C PHE A 96 -1.51 17.06 -10.53
N ARG A 97 -1.51 16.81 -11.83
CA ARG A 97 -2.72 16.82 -12.66
C ARG A 97 -2.86 15.51 -13.41
N LEU A 98 -4.10 15.08 -13.59
CA LEU A 98 -4.41 13.98 -14.50
C LEU A 98 -4.12 14.39 -15.94
N ILE A 99 -3.61 13.43 -16.70
CA ILE A 99 -3.46 13.53 -18.15
C ILE A 99 -4.65 12.79 -18.79
N ASP A 100 -5.13 13.26 -19.91
CA ASP A 100 -6.23 12.62 -20.63
C ASP A 100 -5.91 11.15 -20.92
N SER A 101 -6.90 10.30 -20.72
CA SER A 101 -6.81 8.86 -20.92
C SER A 101 -5.77 8.15 -20.04
N GLN A 102 -5.28 8.77 -18.98
CA GLN A 102 -4.34 8.16 -18.06
C GLN A 102 -4.98 6.99 -17.30
N VAL A 103 -4.30 5.84 -17.29
CA VAL A 103 -4.75 4.61 -16.61
C VAL A 103 -3.96 4.27 -15.35
N GLY A 104 -2.83 4.96 -15.10
CA GLY A 104 -1.98 4.68 -13.95
C GLY A 104 -0.86 5.69 -13.77
N ALA A 105 -0.12 5.55 -12.67
CA ALA A 105 1.03 6.38 -12.36
C ALA A 105 2.12 5.60 -11.62
N VAL A 106 3.38 5.99 -11.86
CA VAL A 106 4.53 5.60 -11.04
C VAL A 106 4.82 6.72 -10.07
N PHE A 107 4.88 6.40 -8.79
CA PHE A 107 5.10 7.36 -7.71
C PHE A 107 6.54 7.27 -7.22
N MET A 108 7.18 8.43 -7.12
CA MET A 108 8.57 8.54 -6.68
C MET A 108 8.68 9.45 -5.46
N ILE A 109 9.57 9.07 -4.54
CA ILE A 109 9.89 9.85 -3.33
C ILE A 109 11.42 9.94 -3.27
N SER A 110 11.96 11.16 -3.19
CA SER A 110 13.41 11.42 -3.13
C SER A 110 14.21 10.67 -4.20
N GLY A 111 13.74 10.74 -5.45
CA GLY A 111 14.41 10.13 -6.61
C GLY A 111 14.31 8.60 -6.73
N LYS A 112 13.60 7.93 -5.80
CA LYS A 112 13.37 6.46 -5.82
C LYS A 112 11.91 6.13 -6.08
N VAL A 113 11.66 5.07 -6.83
CA VAL A 113 10.29 4.59 -7.05
C VAL A 113 9.76 3.98 -5.76
N ALA A 114 8.64 4.50 -5.25
CA ALA A 114 7.90 3.93 -4.12
C ALA A 114 6.92 2.84 -4.59
N GLY A 115 6.27 3.05 -5.73
CA GLY A 115 5.37 2.08 -6.31
C GLY A 115 4.67 2.59 -7.57
N MET A 116 3.78 1.75 -8.08
CA MET A 116 2.94 2.02 -9.24
C MET A 116 1.55 1.49 -8.98
N ASP A 117 0.55 2.27 -9.35
CA ASP A 117 -0.85 1.82 -9.42
C ASP A 117 -1.40 2.08 -10.83
N ALA A 118 -2.08 1.10 -11.41
CA ALA A 118 -2.73 1.22 -12.70
C ALA A 118 -4.08 0.49 -12.71
N PHE A 119 -5.00 0.95 -13.55
CA PHE A 119 -6.35 0.42 -13.67
C PHE A 119 -6.65 0.13 -15.16
N GLY A 120 -7.54 -0.79 -15.42
CA GLY A 120 -7.90 -1.14 -16.79
C GLY A 120 -8.63 -0.03 -17.55
N ARG A 121 -9.13 1.01 -16.87
CA ARG A 121 -9.93 2.08 -17.46
C ARG A 121 -9.53 3.45 -16.93
N PRO A 122 -9.45 4.48 -17.80
CA PRO A 122 -9.11 5.85 -17.39
C PRO A 122 -10.12 6.45 -16.40
N ASP A 123 -11.41 6.19 -16.57
CA ASP A 123 -12.47 6.68 -15.67
C ASP A 123 -12.36 6.09 -14.26
N THR A 124 -11.88 4.85 -14.13
CA THR A 124 -11.60 4.25 -12.84
C THR A 124 -10.39 4.89 -12.18
N PHE A 125 -9.30 5.08 -12.95
CA PHE A 125 -8.11 5.73 -12.43
C PHE A 125 -8.39 7.16 -11.98
N SER A 126 -9.14 7.94 -12.76
CA SER A 126 -9.48 9.33 -12.42
C SER A 126 -10.22 9.45 -11.08
N LYS A 127 -11.13 8.53 -10.79
CA LYS A 127 -11.90 8.49 -9.53
C LYS A 127 -11.03 8.20 -8.30
N VAL A 128 -9.94 7.47 -8.46
CA VAL A 128 -9.06 7.06 -7.35
C VAL A 128 -7.76 7.86 -7.27
N PHE A 129 -7.43 8.64 -8.30
CA PHE A 129 -6.17 9.35 -8.44
C PHE A 129 -5.84 10.21 -7.22
N LYS A 130 -6.78 11.04 -6.75
CA LYS A 130 -6.58 11.88 -5.58
C LYS A 130 -6.25 11.07 -4.33
N LYS A 131 -6.95 9.95 -4.10
CA LYS A 131 -6.68 9.06 -2.95
C LYS A 131 -5.31 8.39 -3.04
N LEU A 132 -4.89 8.02 -4.24
CA LEU A 132 -3.55 7.49 -4.48
C LEU A 132 -2.49 8.52 -4.18
N LEU A 133 -2.63 9.75 -4.69
CA LEU A 133 -1.72 10.85 -4.36
C LEU A 133 -1.62 11.08 -2.85
N GLU A 134 -2.76 11.18 -2.15
CA GLU A 134 -2.79 11.32 -0.68
C GLU A 134 -2.04 10.19 0.02
N SER A 135 -2.22 8.94 -0.44
CA SER A 135 -1.55 7.76 0.10
C SER A 135 -0.02 7.82 -0.04
N TYR A 136 0.49 8.28 -1.18
CA TYR A 136 1.93 8.44 -1.41
C TYR A 136 2.47 9.72 -0.77
N ALA A 137 1.70 10.79 -0.69
CA ALA A 137 2.08 12.02 -0.02
C ALA A 137 2.37 11.81 1.47
N LEU A 138 1.59 10.96 2.17
CA LEU A 138 1.89 10.59 3.55
C LEU A 138 3.28 9.99 3.71
N ASP A 139 3.68 9.13 2.77
CA ASP A 139 5.01 8.53 2.80
C ASP A 139 6.09 9.54 2.37
N ALA A 140 5.78 10.47 1.45
CA ALA A 140 6.70 11.54 1.08
C ALA A 140 6.99 12.48 2.26
N ILE A 141 5.97 12.84 3.06
CA ILE A 141 6.15 13.65 4.27
C ILE A 141 7.10 12.97 5.27
N ASP A 142 7.03 11.63 5.38
CA ASP A 142 7.90 10.87 6.29
C ASP A 142 9.33 10.71 5.77
N TRP A 143 9.53 10.64 4.46
CA TRP A 143 10.79 10.15 3.87
C TRP A 143 11.45 11.11 2.89
N TYR A 144 10.88 12.27 2.66
CA TYR A 144 11.47 13.24 1.75
C TYR A 144 12.85 13.67 2.25
N LYS A 145 13.83 13.57 1.34
CA LYS A 145 15.20 14.04 1.54
C LYS A 145 15.56 14.98 0.41
N PRO A 146 15.71 16.27 0.67
CA PRO A 146 15.95 17.27 -0.37
C PRO A 146 17.21 17.00 -1.20
N ASP A 147 18.26 16.45 -0.58
CA ASP A 147 19.56 16.22 -1.22
C ASP A 147 19.60 15.01 -2.16
N GLU A 148 18.61 14.13 -2.10
CA GLU A 148 18.52 12.91 -2.95
C GLU A 148 17.70 13.17 -4.22
N SER A 149 17.51 14.42 -4.66
CA SER A 149 16.57 14.78 -5.70
C SER A 149 17.04 14.46 -7.14
N SER A 150 16.12 14.02 -7.93
CA SER A 150 15.91 14.19 -9.40
C SER A 150 16.92 13.67 -10.42
N LYS A 151 18.18 13.49 -10.20
CA LYS A 151 19.15 13.19 -11.26
C LYS A 151 19.04 11.80 -11.91
N ALA A 152 18.31 10.87 -11.30
CA ALA A 152 18.23 9.47 -11.74
C ALA A 152 16.81 8.98 -12.07
N VAL A 153 15.82 9.86 -12.21
CA VAL A 153 14.39 9.51 -12.36
C VAL A 153 14.17 8.47 -13.47
N LYS A 154 14.66 8.71 -14.66
CA LYS A 154 14.46 7.80 -15.81
C LYS A 154 15.11 6.43 -15.59
N SER A 155 16.29 6.39 -15.01
CA SER A 155 17.01 5.14 -14.72
C SER A 155 16.29 4.34 -13.63
N GLU A 156 15.81 4.98 -12.57
CA GLU A 156 15.07 4.33 -11.49
C GLU A 156 13.73 3.76 -11.97
N VAL A 157 12.98 4.51 -12.76
CA VAL A 157 11.75 3.99 -13.38
C VAL A 157 12.04 2.80 -14.30
N THR A 158 13.13 2.84 -15.07
CA THR A 158 13.55 1.72 -15.94
C THR A 158 13.92 0.48 -15.12
N LYS A 159 14.68 0.64 -14.04
CA LYS A 159 15.02 -0.46 -13.11
C LYS A 159 13.78 -1.07 -12.46
N PHE A 160 12.89 -0.21 -11.94
CA PHE A 160 11.64 -0.64 -11.35
C PHE A 160 10.77 -1.41 -12.33
N ARG A 161 10.60 -0.88 -13.56
CA ARG A 161 9.86 -1.56 -14.63
C ARG A 161 10.46 -2.93 -14.93
N LYS A 162 11.78 -3.01 -15.09
CA LYS A 162 12.47 -4.28 -15.33
C LYS A 162 12.23 -5.26 -14.18
N ALA A 163 12.34 -4.83 -12.94
CA ALA A 163 12.07 -5.66 -11.76
C ALA A 163 10.62 -6.14 -11.71
N ALA A 164 9.66 -5.29 -12.06
CA ALA A 164 8.24 -5.63 -12.10
C ALA A 164 7.92 -6.63 -13.22
N THR A 165 8.46 -6.43 -14.42
CA THR A 165 8.23 -7.34 -15.57
C THR A 165 8.94 -8.68 -15.46
N SER A 166 10.05 -8.76 -14.70
CA SER A 166 10.78 -10.00 -14.43
C SER A 166 10.41 -10.67 -13.09
N ALA A 167 9.45 -10.10 -12.36
CA ALA A 167 8.98 -10.68 -11.12
C ALA A 167 8.31 -12.05 -11.37
N SER A 168 8.51 -12.98 -10.45
CA SER A 168 7.73 -14.21 -10.43
C SER A 168 6.26 -13.87 -10.26
N THR A 169 5.42 -14.49 -11.06
CA THR A 169 3.98 -14.26 -11.06
C THR A 169 3.25 -15.57 -10.80
N GLU A 170 2.44 -15.60 -9.74
CA GLU A 170 1.60 -16.73 -9.38
C GLU A 170 0.13 -16.34 -9.50
N ALA A 171 -0.65 -17.17 -10.17
CA ALA A 171 -2.09 -16.97 -10.34
C ALA A 171 -2.87 -17.71 -9.25
N HIS A 172 -3.79 -16.99 -8.63
CA HIS A 172 -4.70 -17.52 -7.60
C HIS A 172 -6.14 -17.15 -7.93
N PRO A 173 -7.14 -17.96 -7.54
CA PRO A 173 -8.53 -17.54 -7.62
C PRO A 173 -8.73 -16.22 -6.86
N GLY A 174 -9.39 -15.25 -7.45
CA GLY A 174 -9.78 -14.03 -6.72
C GLY A 174 -10.73 -14.35 -5.56
N VAL A 175 -10.78 -13.49 -4.55
CA VAL A 175 -11.74 -13.65 -3.43
C VAL A 175 -13.20 -13.57 -3.90
N GLY A 176 -13.43 -13.01 -5.07
CA GLY A 176 -14.72 -12.97 -5.76
C GLY A 176 -14.55 -13.43 -7.20
N LEU A 177 -14.87 -12.56 -8.15
CA LEU A 177 -14.66 -12.82 -9.56
C LEU A 177 -13.22 -12.51 -9.98
N GLY A 178 -12.72 -13.27 -10.94
CA GLY A 178 -11.44 -13.03 -11.59
C GLY A 178 -10.27 -13.77 -10.97
N THR A 179 -9.08 -13.42 -11.42
CA THR A 179 -7.80 -14.01 -11.00
C THR A 179 -6.95 -12.96 -10.32
N ASP A 180 -6.39 -13.31 -9.19
CA ASP A 180 -5.40 -12.50 -8.47
C ASP A 180 -4.00 -13.03 -8.80
N TYR A 181 -3.23 -12.24 -9.52
CA TYR A 181 -1.84 -12.53 -9.81
C TYR A 181 -0.96 -11.87 -8.76
N ARG A 182 -0.14 -12.65 -8.06
CA ARG A 182 0.85 -12.16 -7.10
C ARG A 182 2.20 -12.03 -7.77
N LEU A 183 2.77 -10.81 -7.70
CA LEU A 183 4.06 -10.48 -8.29
C LEU A 183 5.11 -10.35 -7.19
N GLU A 184 6.19 -11.10 -7.28
CA GLU A 184 7.27 -11.05 -6.30
C GLU A 184 8.66 -11.19 -6.92
N SER A 185 9.57 -10.36 -6.43
CA SER A 185 11.01 -10.49 -6.64
C SER A 185 11.77 -10.00 -5.41
N THR A 186 13.09 -9.98 -5.46
CA THR A 186 13.92 -9.36 -4.42
C THR A 186 13.68 -7.85 -4.29
N HIS A 187 13.22 -7.19 -5.35
CA HIS A 187 13.11 -5.73 -5.43
C HIS A 187 11.68 -5.20 -5.39
N VAL A 188 10.71 -6.01 -5.79
CA VAL A 188 9.30 -5.58 -5.85
C VAL A 188 8.37 -6.64 -5.28
N THR A 189 7.23 -6.16 -4.81
CA THR A 189 6.05 -6.95 -4.45
C THR A 189 4.81 -6.29 -5.03
N GLY A 190 3.81 -7.07 -5.39
CA GLY A 190 2.59 -6.49 -5.94
C GLY A 190 1.51 -7.51 -6.20
N PHE A 191 0.43 -7.03 -6.79
CA PHE A 191 -0.67 -7.85 -7.24
C PHE A 191 -1.34 -7.26 -8.48
N THR A 192 -1.98 -8.12 -9.25
CA THR A 192 -2.85 -7.73 -10.35
C THR A 192 -4.17 -8.47 -10.21
N LEU A 193 -5.26 -7.74 -10.12
CA LEU A 193 -6.59 -8.33 -10.26
C LEU A 193 -7.01 -8.25 -11.72
N ALA A 194 -7.28 -9.39 -12.32
CA ALA A 194 -7.77 -9.52 -13.69
C ALA A 194 -9.14 -10.23 -13.73
N LEU A 195 -9.98 -9.86 -14.67
CA LEU A 195 -11.23 -10.52 -14.98
C LEU A 195 -11.26 -10.80 -16.48
N GLU A 196 -11.36 -12.08 -16.84
CA GLU A 196 -11.15 -12.52 -18.23
C GLU A 196 -9.77 -12.01 -18.71
N ASP A 197 -9.69 -11.36 -19.87
CA ASP A 197 -8.46 -10.81 -20.43
C ASP A 197 -8.18 -9.34 -20.04
N GLN A 198 -8.92 -8.82 -19.03
CA GLN A 198 -8.81 -7.42 -18.64
C GLN A 198 -8.17 -7.26 -17.26
N ILE A 199 -7.14 -6.43 -17.19
CA ILE A 199 -6.61 -5.96 -15.91
C ILE A 199 -7.62 -4.98 -15.30
N LEU A 200 -8.09 -5.26 -14.09
CA LEU A 200 -8.93 -4.34 -13.32
C LEU A 200 -8.09 -3.38 -12.49
N HIS A 201 -7.08 -3.92 -11.79
CA HIS A 201 -6.18 -3.15 -10.95
C HIS A 201 -4.82 -3.84 -10.85
N LEU A 202 -3.77 -3.07 -11.03
CA LEU A 202 -2.38 -3.46 -10.82
C LEU A 202 -1.77 -2.54 -9.76
N SER A 203 -1.18 -3.11 -8.73
CA SER A 203 -0.34 -2.40 -7.75
C SER A 203 0.99 -3.10 -7.61
N VAL A 204 2.07 -2.36 -7.78
CA VAL A 204 3.44 -2.85 -7.57
C VAL A 204 4.19 -1.87 -6.69
N PHE A 205 4.88 -2.38 -5.68
CA PHE A 205 5.63 -1.60 -4.70
C PHE A 205 7.08 -2.03 -4.68
N THR A 206 7.98 -1.08 -4.42
CA THR A 206 9.39 -1.40 -4.17
C THR A 206 9.53 -2.01 -2.77
N ARG A 207 10.21 -3.15 -2.68
CA ARG A 207 10.54 -3.80 -1.41
C ARG A 207 11.65 -3.03 -0.69
N GLY A 208 11.50 -2.87 0.61
CA GLY A 208 12.55 -2.26 1.46
C GLY A 208 12.64 -0.75 1.40
N ASN A 209 11.72 -0.04 0.74
CA ASN A 209 11.71 1.42 0.65
C ASN A 209 11.13 2.14 1.90
N GLY A 210 10.82 1.39 2.95
CA GLY A 210 10.69 1.99 4.27
C GLY A 210 12.07 1.99 4.93
N ASN A 211 12.48 3.11 5.50
CA ASN A 211 13.71 3.26 6.29
C ASN A 211 13.64 2.42 7.59
N SER A 212 13.38 1.14 7.43
CA SER A 212 13.41 0.12 8.47
C SER A 212 14.70 -0.64 8.33
N GLY A 213 15.81 0.02 8.70
CA GLY A 213 17.03 -0.71 8.95
C GLY A 213 16.76 -1.92 9.83
N GLY A 214 17.09 -3.11 9.33
CA GLY A 214 17.21 -4.34 10.10
C GLY A 214 15.99 -4.92 10.81
N ARG A 215 14.92 -4.17 11.03
CA ARG A 215 13.76 -4.61 11.85
C ARG A 215 12.70 -5.42 11.10
N ASN A 216 12.62 -5.33 9.77
CA ASN A 216 11.57 -6.02 9.02
C ASN A 216 11.79 -7.54 8.91
N ARG A 217 13.03 -8.03 8.78
CA ARG A 217 13.30 -9.48 8.81
C ARG A 217 12.93 -10.08 10.16
N SER A 218 13.28 -9.42 11.27
CA SER A 218 12.97 -9.92 12.61
C SER A 218 11.47 -9.91 12.97
N ARG A 219 10.63 -9.09 12.30
CA ARG A 219 9.17 -9.09 12.49
C ARG A 219 8.47 -10.19 11.70
N MET A 220 8.91 -10.51 10.49
CA MET A 220 8.43 -11.67 9.74
C MET A 220 8.80 -12.98 10.47
N GLU A 221 10.02 -13.06 11.02
CA GLU A 221 10.44 -14.17 11.87
C GLU A 221 9.62 -14.27 13.16
N ARG A 222 9.27 -13.13 13.80
CA ARG A 222 8.37 -13.12 14.98
C ARG A 222 6.93 -13.51 14.64
N PHE A 223 6.44 -13.19 13.45
CA PHE A 223 5.13 -13.64 12.99
C PHE A 223 5.08 -15.16 12.85
N THR A 224 6.10 -15.77 12.26
CA THR A 224 6.27 -17.23 12.15
C THR A 224 6.48 -17.89 13.52
N GLN A 225 7.24 -17.25 14.39
CA GLN A 225 7.57 -17.78 15.72
C GLN A 225 6.38 -17.70 16.70
N ARG A 226 5.59 -16.62 16.67
CA ARG A 226 4.34 -16.53 17.46
C ARG A 226 3.31 -17.57 17.05
N ARG A 227 3.32 -18.02 15.81
CA ARG A 227 2.43 -19.06 15.32
C ARG A 227 2.87 -20.46 15.74
N ARG A 228 4.18 -20.75 15.74
CA ARG A 228 4.74 -22.01 16.27
C ARG A 228 4.44 -22.18 17.75
N ASN A 229 4.43 -21.09 18.51
CA ASN A 229 4.19 -21.15 19.97
C ASN A 229 2.69 -21.14 20.36
N ARG A 230 1.76 -20.95 19.41
CA ARG A 230 0.31 -20.95 19.70
C ARG A 230 -0.40 -22.25 19.29
N GLY A 231 0.33 -23.29 18.85
CA GLY A 231 -0.17 -24.67 18.73
C GLY A 231 -1.58 -24.80 18.10
N TYR A 232 -1.80 -24.25 16.90
CA TYR A 232 -2.98 -24.55 16.08
C TYR A 232 -2.54 -24.78 14.63
#